data_1dbade0c7df354a5b2550454bf8e0f25
#
_entry.id   1dbade0c7df354a5b2550454bf8e0f25
#
_cell.length_a   1.000
_cell.length_b   1.000
_cell.length_c   1.000
_cell.angle_alpha   90.00
_cell.angle_beta   90.00
_cell.angle_gamma   90.00
#
_symmetry.space_group_name_H-M   'P 1'
#
loop_
_entity.id
_entity.type
_entity.pdbx_description
1 polymer ?
#
loop_
_entity_poly.entity_id
_entity_poly.type
_entity_poly.pdbx_seq_one_letter_code
_entity_poly.pdbx_strand_id
1 'polypeptide(L)'
;MPIGIIPLSEITVKSEGQYVSGAPISQVEEWCAEQKITINEIISKRPWSQVWRATDHNGRASILKSNRSVRPGADRLHATLSRVLGPNVPALLASRPDSGLYLFEDGGTGKVSTEDILGVYGKAQATFAGQTSALDAVPLVRAVDVLDHFALLIADDDPDAVTSIFRYFEPEDLDNLRRNLDAHGRVLRDIAQRVDAFEPTINHCDMIPSNALRREDGTPCIFDWDDAIRSAPGWSLTPSFTGCVRVYAALRETSLYRDSAERDKDRKRMAIYLEGLTQNNAYALRDLLEIVPAAAIFGALREATTLTPYDLSTGSSGEGRAKSIAKVFSQRIPQVFRAALLISSAEQRGRPLPPRALPVVDMADPSVDPAEVAKQFRAAGAIHLKGCFTPELVQEAAAEFAASQDRHQQEISDGAALRVGDRRHMVTLDTDGVFGRPEMLASERLMAIFDHLLGRRFILGSATAVVSHPGGRPQRWHRDNFALFEEDKKMSFPPILISVIVPLVPINNIVGSTQIAIGSSQDRDLDETICPLVEPQTELGDCYLMDSALIHRGMPNQSDNPRPIVALVYQRPWYVDVENFGRQDRIRMSKPIVDGLPETRQHLVQWALPR
;
A
#
# COMPACT_ATOMS: atom_id res chain seq x y z
N MET A 1 -5.88 -3.28 -36.54
CA MET A 1 -7.11 -2.46 -36.51
C MET A 1 -7.14 -1.82 -35.15
N PRO A 2 -7.34 -0.51 -35.01
CA PRO A 2 -7.41 0.11 -33.69
C PRO A 2 -8.64 -0.46 -32.96
N ILE A 3 -8.43 -0.95 -31.75
CA ILE A 3 -9.47 -1.41 -30.83
C ILE A 3 -10.31 -0.17 -30.50
N GLY A 4 -11.59 -0.19 -30.93
CA GLY A 4 -12.49 0.93 -30.78
C GLY A 4 -12.67 1.29 -29.30
N ILE A 5 -12.31 2.51 -28.97
CA ILE A 5 -12.73 3.19 -27.74
C ILE A 5 -14.23 3.38 -27.90
N ILE A 6 -15.03 2.68 -27.11
CA ILE A 6 -16.48 2.94 -27.07
C ILE A 6 -16.65 4.25 -26.29
N PRO A 7 -17.21 5.31 -26.90
CA PRO A 7 -17.48 6.55 -26.18
C PRO A 7 -18.35 6.28 -24.94
N LEU A 8 -18.12 6.98 -23.85
CA LEU A 8 -18.97 6.89 -22.65
C LEU A 8 -20.45 7.14 -22.95
N SER A 9 -20.75 7.97 -23.95
CA SER A 9 -22.10 8.16 -24.49
C SER A 9 -22.75 6.89 -25.03
N GLU A 10 -21.99 5.95 -25.58
CA GLU A 10 -22.52 4.64 -26.02
C GLU A 10 -22.67 3.64 -24.85
N ILE A 11 -21.98 3.89 -23.75
CA ILE A 11 -22.10 3.09 -22.52
C ILE A 11 -23.26 3.61 -21.65
N THR A 12 -23.60 4.91 -21.77
CA THR A 12 -24.55 5.61 -20.89
C THR A 12 -25.87 5.97 -21.57
N VAL A 13 -25.92 6.12 -22.89
CA VAL A 13 -27.07 6.65 -23.60
C VAL A 13 -27.63 5.62 -24.57
N LYS A 14 -28.58 4.81 -24.13
CA LYS A 14 -29.75 4.53 -24.96
C LYS A 14 -30.84 5.51 -24.54
N SER A 15 -30.99 6.54 -25.40
CA SER A 15 -32.03 7.52 -25.39
C SER A 15 -33.42 6.99 -25.05
N GLU A 16 -34.23 7.85 -24.53
CA GLU A 16 -35.67 7.73 -24.32
C GLU A 16 -36.37 6.83 -25.35
N GLY A 17 -36.96 5.75 -24.87
CA GLY A 17 -37.92 4.96 -25.64
C GLY A 17 -37.40 3.62 -26.09
N GLN A 18 -37.26 2.72 -25.20
CA GLN A 18 -37.39 1.28 -25.23
C GLN A 18 -36.44 0.58 -24.23
N TYR A 19 -36.59 0.91 -22.97
CA TYR A 19 -36.18 -0.07 -21.93
C TYR A 19 -37.27 -1.15 -21.92
N VAL A 20 -37.06 -2.18 -22.69
CA VAL A 20 -37.83 -3.41 -22.54
C VAL A 20 -37.39 -4.04 -21.23
N SER A 21 -38.35 -4.26 -20.35
CA SER A 21 -38.14 -5.09 -19.14
C SER A 21 -37.48 -6.38 -19.55
N GLY A 22 -36.45 -6.87 -18.80
CA GLY A 22 -35.71 -8.11 -19.13
C GLY A 22 -36.55 -9.16 -19.81
N ALA A 23 -36.00 -10.17 -20.45
CA ALA A 23 -36.78 -11.04 -21.31
C ALA A 23 -38.20 -11.20 -20.77
N PRO A 24 -39.25 -10.99 -21.57
CA PRO A 24 -40.62 -11.18 -21.12
C PRO A 24 -40.71 -12.50 -20.38
N ILE A 25 -41.50 -12.62 -19.32
CA ILE A 25 -41.59 -13.83 -18.50
C ILE A 25 -41.82 -15.08 -19.37
N SER A 26 -42.53 -14.94 -20.47
CA SER A 26 -42.74 -15.98 -21.46
C SER A 26 -41.45 -16.49 -22.12
N GLN A 27 -40.49 -15.61 -22.39
CA GLN A 27 -39.18 -15.98 -22.93
C GLN A 27 -38.29 -16.65 -21.85
N VAL A 28 -38.43 -16.25 -20.60
CA VAL A 28 -37.76 -16.90 -19.48
C VAL A 28 -38.30 -18.33 -19.33
N GLU A 29 -39.63 -18.48 -19.34
CA GLU A 29 -40.29 -19.80 -19.23
C GLU A 29 -39.94 -20.73 -20.42
N GLU A 30 -39.93 -20.18 -21.66
CA GLU A 30 -39.51 -20.91 -22.86
C GLU A 30 -38.09 -21.43 -22.73
N TRP A 31 -37.15 -20.53 -22.37
CA TRP A 31 -35.73 -20.89 -22.21
C TRP A 31 -35.52 -21.89 -21.08
N CYS A 32 -36.26 -21.75 -19.95
CA CYS A 32 -36.22 -22.72 -18.86
C CYS A 32 -36.70 -24.10 -19.32
N ALA A 33 -37.76 -24.17 -20.12
CA ALA A 33 -38.26 -25.43 -20.67
C ALA A 33 -37.23 -26.08 -21.62
N GLU A 34 -36.62 -25.31 -22.52
CA GLU A 34 -35.57 -25.79 -23.43
C GLU A 34 -34.35 -26.33 -22.67
N GLN A 35 -33.90 -25.62 -21.63
CA GLN A 35 -32.75 -26.02 -20.83
C GLN A 35 -33.08 -26.98 -19.69
N LYS A 36 -34.36 -27.35 -19.52
CA LYS A 36 -34.87 -28.18 -18.42
C LYS A 36 -34.51 -27.59 -17.04
N ILE A 37 -34.67 -26.29 -16.90
CA ILE A 37 -34.44 -25.53 -15.67
C ILE A 37 -35.75 -25.43 -14.91
N THR A 38 -35.76 -25.72 -13.62
CA THR A 38 -36.90 -25.51 -12.72
C THR A 38 -36.69 -24.26 -11.89
N ILE A 39 -37.57 -23.26 -12.03
CA ILE A 39 -37.56 -22.04 -11.19
C ILE A 39 -38.19 -22.38 -9.85
N ASN A 40 -37.48 -22.15 -8.75
CA ASN A 40 -37.93 -22.47 -7.39
C ASN A 40 -38.54 -21.24 -6.70
N GLU A 41 -37.79 -20.12 -6.69
CA GLU A 41 -38.21 -18.88 -6.02
C GLU A 41 -37.57 -17.67 -6.66
N ILE A 42 -38.21 -16.49 -6.49
CA ILE A 42 -37.62 -15.20 -6.87
C ILE A 42 -36.76 -14.66 -5.73
N ILE A 43 -35.47 -14.39 -6.03
CA ILE A 43 -34.52 -13.81 -5.08
C ILE A 43 -34.59 -12.27 -5.13
N SER A 44 -34.63 -11.71 -6.35
CA SER A 44 -34.62 -10.26 -6.57
C SER A 44 -35.40 -9.89 -7.81
N LYS A 45 -36.19 -8.81 -7.69
CA LYS A 45 -36.88 -8.20 -8.83
C LYS A 45 -36.57 -6.71 -8.85
N ARG A 46 -35.71 -6.33 -9.77
CA ARG A 46 -35.26 -4.97 -9.99
C ARG A 46 -35.68 -4.51 -11.38
N PRO A 47 -35.79 -3.21 -11.65
CA PRO A 47 -36.11 -2.72 -12.98
C PRO A 47 -35.16 -3.18 -14.08
N TRP A 48 -33.89 -3.38 -13.74
CA TRP A 48 -32.80 -3.74 -14.66
C TRP A 48 -32.44 -5.24 -14.62
N SER A 49 -32.88 -5.99 -13.61
CA SER A 49 -32.62 -7.42 -13.53
C SER A 49 -33.64 -8.15 -12.68
N GLN A 50 -33.86 -9.41 -13.02
CA GLN A 50 -34.60 -10.36 -12.19
C GLN A 50 -33.69 -11.55 -11.91
N VAL A 51 -33.74 -12.07 -10.70
CA VAL A 51 -32.90 -13.17 -10.25
C VAL A 51 -33.77 -14.20 -9.52
N TRP A 52 -33.61 -15.46 -9.90
CA TRP A 52 -34.33 -16.57 -9.31
C TRP A 52 -33.36 -17.65 -8.82
N ARG A 53 -33.73 -18.31 -7.74
CA ARG A 53 -33.16 -19.59 -7.39
C ARG A 53 -33.79 -20.63 -8.29
N ALA A 54 -32.98 -21.49 -8.87
CA ALA A 54 -33.40 -22.51 -9.82
C ALA A 54 -32.67 -23.84 -9.57
N THR A 55 -33.15 -24.88 -10.26
CA THR A 55 -32.49 -26.17 -10.31
C THR A 55 -32.21 -26.51 -11.76
N ASP A 56 -30.99 -26.91 -12.09
CA ASP A 56 -30.59 -27.30 -13.44
C ASP A 56 -31.09 -28.71 -13.79
N HIS A 57 -30.86 -29.14 -15.04
CA HIS A 57 -31.28 -30.44 -15.55
C HIS A 57 -30.63 -31.63 -14.83
N ASN A 58 -29.57 -31.42 -14.05
CA ASN A 58 -28.91 -32.44 -13.24
C ASN A 58 -29.36 -32.42 -11.77
N GLY A 59 -30.34 -31.59 -11.43
CA GLY A 59 -30.81 -31.41 -10.06
C GLY A 59 -29.92 -30.57 -9.17
N ARG A 60 -28.97 -29.78 -9.76
CA ARG A 60 -28.08 -28.93 -8.99
C ARG A 60 -28.70 -27.55 -8.75
N ALA A 61 -28.48 -27.02 -7.56
CA ALA A 61 -28.84 -25.64 -7.24
C ALA A 61 -28.13 -24.65 -8.17
N SER A 62 -28.88 -23.73 -8.72
CA SER A 62 -28.43 -22.73 -9.69
C SER A 62 -29.12 -21.40 -9.51
N ILE A 63 -28.57 -20.36 -10.11
CA ILE A 63 -29.10 -18.99 -10.11
C ILE A 63 -29.40 -18.61 -11.54
N LEU A 64 -30.67 -18.34 -11.82
CA LEU A 64 -31.12 -17.79 -13.09
C LEU A 64 -31.18 -16.26 -12.97
N LYS A 65 -30.53 -15.56 -13.91
CA LYS A 65 -30.53 -14.10 -14.00
C LYS A 65 -31.05 -13.65 -15.37
N SER A 66 -31.95 -12.67 -15.36
CA SER A 66 -32.42 -11.98 -16.55
C SER A 66 -32.04 -10.49 -16.44
N ASN A 67 -31.19 -10.02 -17.34
CA ASN A 67 -30.78 -8.63 -17.42
C ASN A 67 -31.55 -7.88 -18.51
N ARG A 68 -31.93 -6.64 -18.24
CA ARG A 68 -32.61 -5.76 -19.23
C ARG A 68 -31.68 -5.27 -20.32
N SER A 69 -30.49 -4.82 -19.91
CA SER A 69 -29.48 -4.39 -20.87
C SER A 69 -28.58 -5.56 -21.22
N VAL A 70 -28.61 -5.92 -22.48
CA VAL A 70 -27.73 -6.95 -23.02
C VAL A 70 -26.37 -6.30 -23.27
N ARG A 71 -25.37 -6.69 -22.48
CA ARG A 71 -24.00 -6.31 -22.75
C ARG A 71 -23.40 -7.28 -23.76
N PRO A 72 -22.95 -6.81 -24.93
CA PRO A 72 -22.27 -7.68 -25.91
C PRO A 72 -21.07 -8.40 -25.28
N GLY A 73 -21.07 -9.72 -25.33
CA GLY A 73 -19.98 -10.54 -24.80
C GLY A 73 -20.00 -10.78 -23.28
N ALA A 74 -21.10 -10.46 -22.58
CA ALA A 74 -21.22 -10.78 -21.15
C ALA A 74 -21.05 -12.28 -20.85
N ASP A 75 -21.57 -13.15 -21.72
CA ASP A 75 -21.37 -14.59 -21.67
C ASP A 75 -19.89 -14.98 -21.73
N ARG A 76 -19.11 -14.37 -22.64
CA ARG A 76 -17.67 -14.59 -22.76
C ARG A 76 -16.93 -14.09 -21.54
N LEU A 77 -17.33 -12.94 -20.97
CA LEU A 77 -16.78 -12.43 -19.73
C LEU A 77 -16.98 -13.44 -18.59
N HIS A 78 -18.22 -13.84 -18.34
CA HIS A 78 -18.54 -14.79 -17.25
C HIS A 78 -17.84 -16.13 -17.44
N ALA A 79 -17.79 -16.67 -18.66
CA ALA A 79 -17.05 -17.89 -18.96
C ALA A 79 -15.53 -17.73 -18.71
N THR A 80 -14.96 -16.58 -19.05
CA THR A 80 -13.54 -16.29 -18.81
C THR A 80 -13.25 -16.17 -17.31
N LEU A 81 -14.07 -15.43 -16.58
CA LEU A 81 -13.92 -15.27 -15.12
C LEU A 81 -14.00 -16.63 -14.42
N SER A 82 -15.00 -17.43 -14.74
CA SER A 82 -15.20 -18.76 -14.17
C SER A 82 -14.01 -19.69 -14.44
N ARG A 83 -13.48 -19.70 -15.67
CA ARG A 83 -12.31 -20.50 -16.03
C ARG A 83 -11.02 -20.05 -15.32
N VAL A 84 -10.81 -18.73 -15.16
CA VAL A 84 -9.56 -18.15 -14.65
C VAL A 84 -9.56 -18.07 -13.12
N LEU A 85 -10.67 -17.65 -12.53
CA LEU A 85 -10.80 -17.44 -11.09
C LEU A 85 -11.39 -18.67 -10.35
N GLY A 86 -11.83 -19.67 -11.09
CA GLY A 86 -12.34 -20.92 -10.52
C GLY A 86 -13.47 -20.70 -9.52
N PRO A 87 -13.38 -21.27 -8.30
CA PRO A 87 -14.47 -21.24 -7.33
C PRO A 87 -14.73 -19.83 -6.75
N ASN A 88 -13.87 -18.85 -7.03
CA ASN A 88 -14.06 -17.48 -6.54
C ASN A 88 -15.10 -16.69 -7.33
N VAL A 89 -15.64 -17.24 -8.41
CA VAL A 89 -16.80 -16.72 -9.16
C VAL A 89 -17.76 -17.85 -9.49
N PRO A 90 -19.07 -17.58 -9.69
CA PRO A 90 -20.00 -18.61 -10.10
C PRO A 90 -19.69 -19.11 -11.52
N ALA A 91 -19.73 -20.41 -11.74
CA ALA A 91 -19.60 -20.96 -13.09
C ALA A 91 -20.82 -20.57 -13.95
N LEU A 92 -20.59 -20.11 -15.19
CA LEU A 92 -21.65 -19.92 -16.16
C LEU A 92 -22.04 -21.30 -16.73
N LEU A 93 -23.26 -21.74 -16.46
CA LEU A 93 -23.77 -23.06 -16.85
C LEU A 93 -24.43 -23.02 -18.22
N ALA A 94 -25.21 -21.97 -18.51
CA ALA A 94 -25.87 -21.74 -19.80
C ALA A 94 -26.15 -20.25 -19.98
N SER A 95 -26.27 -19.81 -21.24
CA SER A 95 -26.65 -18.43 -21.55
C SER A 95 -27.42 -18.30 -22.85
N ARG A 96 -28.30 -17.28 -22.90
CA ARG A 96 -28.94 -16.75 -24.13
C ARG A 96 -28.66 -15.24 -24.15
N PRO A 97 -27.47 -14.84 -24.63
CA PRO A 97 -27.01 -13.44 -24.50
C PRO A 97 -27.95 -12.43 -25.13
N ASP A 98 -28.50 -12.74 -26.31
CA ASP A 98 -29.41 -11.85 -27.05
C ASP A 98 -30.68 -11.52 -26.28
N SER A 99 -31.06 -12.35 -25.32
CA SER A 99 -32.22 -12.16 -24.43
C SER A 99 -31.79 -11.73 -23.01
N GLY A 100 -30.50 -11.58 -22.74
CA GLY A 100 -29.97 -11.23 -21.43
C GLY A 100 -30.17 -12.31 -20.36
N LEU A 101 -30.29 -13.61 -20.76
CA LEU A 101 -30.54 -14.71 -19.87
C LEU A 101 -29.25 -15.47 -19.55
N TYR A 102 -28.99 -15.71 -18.28
CA TYR A 102 -27.81 -16.39 -17.77
C TYR A 102 -28.17 -17.36 -16.65
N LEU A 103 -27.66 -18.57 -16.71
CA LEU A 103 -27.75 -19.56 -15.64
C LEU A 103 -26.37 -19.75 -15.03
N PHE A 104 -26.26 -19.51 -13.75
CA PHE A 104 -25.03 -19.66 -12.98
C PHE A 104 -25.15 -20.78 -11.96
N GLU A 105 -24.02 -21.35 -11.59
CA GLU A 105 -23.88 -22.15 -10.38
C GLU A 105 -24.30 -21.35 -9.15
N ASP A 106 -24.89 -22.00 -8.14
CA ASP A 106 -25.15 -21.33 -6.85
C ASP A 106 -23.80 -21.03 -6.16
N GLY A 107 -23.58 -19.76 -5.87
CA GLY A 107 -22.35 -19.25 -5.24
C GLY A 107 -22.25 -19.53 -3.74
N GLY A 108 -23.28 -20.17 -3.15
CA GLY A 108 -23.35 -20.46 -1.71
C GLY A 108 -24.32 -19.57 -0.95
N THR A 109 -24.34 -19.68 0.37
CA THR A 109 -25.28 -18.96 1.25
C THR A 109 -24.60 -18.23 2.42
N GLY A 110 -23.31 -18.51 2.66
CA GLY A 110 -22.57 -17.91 3.77
C GLY A 110 -22.24 -16.43 3.54
N LYS A 111 -22.18 -15.64 4.62
CA LYS A 111 -21.74 -14.24 4.58
C LYS A 111 -20.24 -14.15 4.37
N VAL A 112 -19.80 -13.17 3.61
CA VAL A 112 -18.39 -12.87 3.33
C VAL A 112 -18.02 -11.54 3.97
N SER A 113 -16.85 -11.46 4.57
CA SER A 113 -16.32 -10.19 5.10
C SER A 113 -15.76 -9.32 3.97
N THR A 114 -15.67 -8.01 4.21
CA THR A 114 -15.01 -7.09 3.26
C THR A 114 -13.55 -7.49 3.03
N GLU A 115 -12.88 -7.96 4.07
CA GLU A 115 -11.49 -8.43 4.04
C GLU A 115 -11.31 -9.64 3.09
N ASP A 116 -12.20 -10.64 3.18
CA ASP A 116 -12.17 -11.79 2.28
C ASP A 116 -12.39 -11.39 0.82
N ILE A 117 -13.36 -10.49 0.59
CA ILE A 117 -13.64 -9.97 -0.76
C ILE A 117 -12.42 -9.26 -1.33
N LEU A 118 -11.81 -8.35 -0.56
CA LEU A 118 -10.65 -7.59 -1.01
C LEU A 118 -9.45 -8.49 -1.33
N GLY A 119 -9.24 -9.55 -0.56
CA GLY A 119 -8.19 -10.54 -0.82
C GLY A 119 -8.39 -11.29 -2.14
N VAL A 120 -9.60 -11.79 -2.40
CA VAL A 120 -9.94 -12.46 -3.66
C VAL A 120 -9.91 -11.47 -4.83
N TYR A 121 -10.42 -10.27 -4.63
CA TYR A 121 -10.49 -9.24 -5.66
C TYR A 121 -9.09 -8.76 -6.09
N GLY A 122 -8.19 -8.50 -5.15
CA GLY A 122 -6.81 -8.14 -5.46
C GLY A 122 -6.10 -9.23 -6.29
N LYS A 123 -6.29 -10.51 -5.93
CA LYS A 123 -5.77 -11.66 -6.70
C LYS A 123 -6.36 -11.74 -8.11
N ALA A 124 -7.66 -11.51 -8.25
CA ALA A 124 -8.33 -11.48 -9.54
C ALA A 124 -7.72 -10.39 -10.44
N GLN A 125 -7.53 -9.19 -9.91
CA GLN A 125 -6.90 -8.10 -10.65
C GLN A 125 -5.45 -8.40 -11.03
N ALA A 126 -4.67 -9.00 -10.13
CA ALA A 126 -3.30 -9.43 -10.43
C ALA A 126 -3.26 -10.47 -11.56
N THR A 127 -4.21 -11.41 -11.55
CA THR A 127 -4.31 -12.46 -12.58
C THR A 127 -4.61 -11.88 -13.97
N PHE A 128 -5.40 -10.81 -14.05
CA PHE A 128 -5.79 -10.17 -15.31
C PHE A 128 -4.89 -8.98 -15.70
N ALA A 129 -3.84 -8.69 -14.95
CA ALA A 129 -2.88 -7.65 -15.28
C ALA A 129 -2.25 -7.90 -16.67
N GLY A 130 -2.37 -6.93 -17.56
CA GLY A 130 -1.83 -7.01 -18.92
C GLY A 130 -2.51 -8.04 -19.85
N GLN A 131 -3.51 -8.78 -19.38
CA GLN A 131 -4.20 -9.81 -20.19
C GLN A 131 -5.37 -9.20 -21.00
N THR A 132 -5.06 -8.28 -21.91
CA THR A 132 -6.09 -7.54 -22.68
C THR A 132 -6.96 -8.47 -23.52
N SER A 133 -6.40 -9.51 -24.13
CA SER A 133 -7.16 -10.45 -24.99
C SER A 133 -8.16 -11.31 -24.20
N ALA A 134 -7.86 -11.65 -22.95
CA ALA A 134 -8.79 -12.40 -22.09
C ALA A 134 -10.01 -11.56 -21.68
N LEU A 135 -9.91 -10.25 -21.76
CA LEU A 135 -10.94 -9.28 -21.34
C LEU A 135 -11.51 -8.48 -22.51
N ASP A 136 -11.47 -8.97 -23.74
CA ASP A 136 -11.98 -8.23 -24.92
C ASP A 136 -13.46 -7.85 -24.82
N ALA A 137 -14.26 -8.63 -24.09
CA ALA A 137 -15.65 -8.32 -23.81
C ALA A 137 -15.85 -7.23 -22.73
N VAL A 138 -14.78 -6.79 -22.07
CA VAL A 138 -14.84 -5.79 -20.99
C VAL A 138 -14.42 -4.44 -21.54
N PRO A 139 -15.23 -3.37 -21.45
CA PRO A 139 -14.88 -2.07 -21.97
C PRO A 139 -13.67 -1.49 -21.25
N LEU A 140 -12.76 -0.90 -22.03
CA LEU A 140 -11.71 -0.04 -21.48
C LEU A 140 -12.34 1.33 -21.16
N VAL A 141 -12.29 1.73 -19.89
CA VAL A 141 -12.77 3.04 -19.44
C VAL A 141 -11.57 3.87 -19.03
N ARG A 142 -11.46 5.05 -19.62
CA ARG A 142 -10.36 5.98 -19.35
C ARG A 142 -10.79 6.99 -18.29
N ALA A 143 -9.88 7.32 -17.41
CA ALA A 143 -10.10 8.31 -16.35
C ALA A 143 -10.36 9.72 -16.94
N VAL A 144 -9.68 10.05 -18.03
CA VAL A 144 -9.89 11.33 -18.75
C VAL A 144 -11.32 11.41 -19.29
N ASP A 145 -11.85 10.33 -19.87
CA ASP A 145 -13.21 10.32 -20.44
C ASP A 145 -14.28 10.48 -19.33
N VAL A 146 -14.06 9.85 -18.16
CA VAL A 146 -14.94 10.02 -16.99
C VAL A 146 -14.93 11.46 -16.48
N LEU A 147 -13.74 12.09 -16.43
CA LEU A 147 -13.61 13.49 -16.02
C LEU A 147 -14.32 14.43 -17.00
N ASP A 148 -14.15 14.20 -18.31
CA ASP A 148 -14.78 15.02 -19.35
C ASP A 148 -16.32 14.87 -19.31
N HIS A 149 -16.80 13.64 -19.13
CA HIS A 149 -18.23 13.39 -18.98
C HIS A 149 -18.80 14.05 -17.70
N PHE A 150 -18.08 13.95 -16.56
CA PHE A 150 -18.48 14.64 -15.34
C PHE A 150 -18.57 16.16 -15.55
N ALA A 151 -17.59 16.75 -16.24
CA ALA A 151 -17.58 18.18 -16.55
C ALA A 151 -18.80 18.59 -17.37
N LEU A 152 -19.17 17.79 -18.38
CA LEU A 152 -20.37 18.01 -19.19
C LEU A 152 -21.66 17.95 -18.36
N LEU A 153 -21.81 16.93 -17.51
CA LEU A 153 -23.03 16.72 -16.72
C LEU A 153 -23.29 17.81 -15.68
N ILE A 154 -22.28 18.55 -15.25
CA ILE A 154 -22.44 19.68 -14.30
C ILE A 154 -22.43 21.05 -14.99
N ALA A 155 -22.22 21.11 -16.30
CA ALA A 155 -22.32 22.36 -17.07
C ALA A 155 -23.76 22.93 -17.07
N ASP A 156 -23.88 24.27 -17.20
CA ASP A 156 -25.20 24.93 -17.10
C ASP A 156 -26.13 24.64 -18.28
N ASP A 157 -25.57 24.35 -19.46
CA ASP A 157 -26.33 24.28 -20.72
C ASP A 157 -26.40 22.86 -21.32
N ASP A 158 -26.05 21.81 -20.55
CA ASP A 158 -26.05 20.45 -21.09
C ASP A 158 -27.44 19.81 -21.03
N PRO A 159 -28.08 19.50 -22.18
CA PRO A 159 -29.36 18.78 -22.22
C PRO A 159 -29.25 17.36 -21.59
N ASP A 160 -28.08 16.75 -21.58
CA ASP A 160 -27.85 15.43 -20.99
C ASP A 160 -27.83 15.48 -19.45
N ALA A 161 -27.59 16.65 -18.85
CA ALA A 161 -27.71 16.85 -17.41
C ALA A 161 -29.12 16.50 -16.89
N VAL A 162 -30.13 16.63 -17.72
CA VAL A 162 -31.52 16.28 -17.40
C VAL A 162 -31.71 14.79 -17.14
N THR A 163 -30.86 13.93 -17.73
CA THR A 163 -30.92 12.47 -17.59
C THR A 163 -30.01 11.94 -16.50
N SER A 164 -29.22 12.81 -15.84
CA SER A 164 -28.26 12.45 -14.79
C SER A 164 -28.82 12.63 -13.38
N ILE A 165 -28.15 12.04 -12.40
CA ILE A 165 -28.43 12.22 -10.97
C ILE A 165 -28.28 13.69 -10.54
N PHE A 166 -27.46 14.48 -11.25
CA PHE A 166 -27.15 15.87 -10.93
C PHE A 166 -28.37 16.79 -11.02
N ARG A 167 -29.40 16.42 -11.78
CA ARG A 167 -30.69 17.18 -11.80
C ARG A 167 -31.38 17.27 -10.43
N TYR A 168 -31.02 16.40 -9.50
CA TYR A 168 -31.58 16.37 -8.15
C TYR A 168 -30.68 17.02 -7.11
N PHE A 169 -29.54 17.60 -7.54
CA PHE A 169 -28.67 18.35 -6.63
C PHE A 169 -29.28 19.73 -6.36
N GLU A 170 -29.04 20.23 -5.15
CA GLU A 170 -29.38 21.63 -4.86
C GLU A 170 -28.48 22.55 -5.72
N PRO A 171 -28.99 23.69 -6.20
CA PRO A 171 -28.22 24.63 -7.03
C PRO A 171 -26.87 25.03 -6.41
N GLU A 172 -26.82 25.23 -5.09
CA GLU A 172 -25.59 25.57 -4.36
C GLU A 172 -24.54 24.43 -4.41
N ASP A 173 -24.97 23.17 -4.34
CA ASP A 173 -24.09 22.01 -4.47
C ASP A 173 -23.47 21.94 -5.87
N LEU A 174 -24.28 22.17 -6.93
CA LEU A 174 -23.78 22.21 -8.31
C LEU A 174 -22.79 23.35 -8.52
N ASP A 175 -23.11 24.55 -8.05
CA ASP A 175 -22.22 25.70 -8.15
C ASP A 175 -20.91 25.46 -7.40
N ASN A 176 -20.95 24.76 -6.29
CA ASN A 176 -19.76 24.35 -5.56
C ASN A 176 -18.91 23.35 -6.38
N LEU A 177 -19.54 22.38 -7.04
CA LEU A 177 -18.84 21.42 -7.90
C LEU A 177 -18.17 22.11 -9.09
N ARG A 178 -18.86 23.06 -9.75
CA ARG A 178 -18.33 23.87 -10.86
C ARG A 178 -17.11 24.67 -10.41
N ARG A 179 -17.22 25.42 -9.30
CA ARG A 179 -16.08 26.17 -8.73
C ARG A 179 -14.88 25.26 -8.40
N ASN A 180 -15.13 24.09 -7.85
CA ASN A 180 -14.05 23.13 -7.57
C ASN A 180 -13.42 22.57 -8.85
N LEU A 181 -14.23 22.32 -9.89
CA LEU A 181 -13.71 21.85 -11.18
C LEU A 181 -12.87 22.93 -11.85
N ASP A 182 -13.32 24.19 -11.86
CA ASP A 182 -12.56 25.33 -12.38
C ASP A 182 -11.23 25.51 -11.66
N ALA A 183 -11.24 25.41 -10.33
CA ALA A 183 -10.04 25.61 -9.52
C ALA A 183 -9.04 24.44 -9.61
N HIS A 184 -9.53 23.19 -9.77
CA HIS A 184 -8.72 21.98 -9.58
C HIS A 184 -8.78 20.99 -10.74
N GLY A 185 -9.53 21.30 -11.81
CA GLY A 185 -9.72 20.40 -12.96
C GLY A 185 -8.41 20.03 -13.65
N ARG A 186 -7.42 20.94 -13.68
CA ARG A 186 -6.09 20.63 -14.21
C ARG A 186 -5.39 19.54 -13.39
N VAL A 187 -5.44 19.64 -12.08
CA VAL A 187 -4.85 18.61 -11.18
C VAL A 187 -5.53 17.25 -11.39
N LEU A 188 -6.86 17.25 -11.49
CA LEU A 188 -7.61 16.02 -11.78
C LEU A 188 -7.23 15.43 -13.15
N ARG A 189 -7.03 16.27 -14.17
CA ARG A 189 -6.63 15.83 -15.51
C ARG A 189 -5.24 15.22 -15.52
N ASP A 190 -4.28 15.82 -14.81
CA ASP A 190 -2.92 15.28 -14.68
C ASP A 190 -2.94 13.91 -13.96
N ILE A 191 -3.78 13.75 -12.93
CA ILE A 191 -4.00 12.47 -12.26
C ILE A 191 -4.67 11.46 -13.20
N ALA A 192 -5.69 11.87 -13.96
CA ALA A 192 -6.39 11.03 -14.93
C ALA A 192 -5.45 10.45 -15.99
N GLN A 193 -4.57 11.28 -16.55
CA GLN A 193 -3.59 10.84 -17.54
C GLN A 193 -2.62 9.78 -16.98
N ARG A 194 -2.23 9.90 -15.72
CA ARG A 194 -1.38 8.88 -15.06
C ARG A 194 -2.13 7.57 -14.83
N VAL A 195 -3.40 7.65 -14.43
CA VAL A 195 -4.27 6.47 -14.28
C VAL A 195 -4.43 5.76 -15.62
N ASP A 196 -4.64 6.51 -16.71
CA ASP A 196 -4.81 5.97 -18.06
C ASP A 196 -3.51 5.39 -18.66
N ALA A 197 -2.35 5.85 -18.19
CA ALA A 197 -1.05 5.32 -18.59
C ALA A 197 -0.66 4.05 -17.83
N PHE A 198 -1.39 3.69 -16.78
CA PHE A 198 -1.09 2.50 -15.99
C PHE A 198 -1.66 1.24 -16.63
N GLU A 199 -0.99 0.10 -16.42
CA GLU A 199 -1.40 -1.20 -16.95
C GLU A 199 -2.81 -1.57 -16.45
N PRO A 200 -3.79 -1.72 -17.36
CA PRO A 200 -5.17 -1.96 -16.97
C PRO A 200 -5.40 -3.39 -16.52
N THR A 201 -6.38 -3.55 -15.63
CA THR A 201 -6.91 -4.82 -15.17
C THR A 201 -8.44 -4.75 -15.12
N ILE A 202 -9.08 -5.85 -14.70
CA ILE A 202 -10.52 -5.87 -14.48
C ILE A 202 -10.90 -5.12 -13.21
N ASN A 203 -11.94 -4.31 -13.28
CA ASN A 203 -12.58 -3.67 -12.14
C ASN A 203 -14.07 -4.04 -12.09
N HIS A 204 -14.54 -4.47 -10.93
CA HIS A 204 -15.92 -4.93 -10.72
C HIS A 204 -16.94 -3.81 -10.75
N CYS A 205 -16.56 -2.64 -10.24
CA CYS A 205 -17.35 -1.40 -10.12
C CYS A 205 -18.50 -1.40 -9.10
N ASP A 206 -18.91 -2.56 -8.56
CA ASP A 206 -19.88 -2.66 -7.46
C ASP A 206 -19.39 -3.64 -6.40
N MET A 207 -18.22 -3.36 -5.80
CA MET A 207 -17.55 -4.24 -4.84
C MET A 207 -18.08 -4.04 -3.42
N ILE A 208 -19.24 -4.62 -3.15
CA ILE A 208 -19.91 -4.58 -1.85
C ILE A 208 -20.14 -5.99 -1.30
N PRO A 209 -20.26 -6.18 0.03
CA PRO A 209 -20.44 -7.50 0.63
C PRO A 209 -21.69 -8.27 0.14
N SER A 210 -22.73 -7.56 -0.32
CA SER A 210 -23.93 -8.20 -0.89
C SER A 210 -23.70 -8.86 -2.25
N ASN A 211 -22.58 -8.55 -2.94
CA ASN A 211 -22.19 -9.16 -4.20
C ASN A 211 -21.16 -10.29 -4.03
N ALA A 212 -21.10 -10.87 -2.84
CA ALA A 212 -20.30 -12.06 -2.56
C ALA A 212 -20.99 -12.99 -1.57
N LEU A 213 -20.80 -14.29 -1.77
CA LEU A 213 -21.29 -15.34 -0.89
C LEU A 213 -20.14 -16.29 -0.54
N ARG A 214 -20.29 -17.01 0.56
CA ARG A 214 -19.34 -18.04 0.98
C ARG A 214 -19.91 -19.41 0.61
N ARG A 215 -19.12 -20.19 -0.13
CA ARG A 215 -19.42 -21.57 -0.46
C ARG A 215 -19.34 -22.45 0.79
N GLU A 216 -19.84 -23.67 0.72
CA GLU A 216 -19.81 -24.65 1.83
C GLU A 216 -18.37 -25.00 2.26
N ASP A 217 -17.41 -25.00 1.32
CA ASP A 217 -15.99 -25.22 1.59
C ASP A 217 -15.27 -24.02 2.20
N GLY A 218 -15.98 -22.93 2.45
CA GLY A 218 -15.43 -21.69 3.00
C GLY A 218 -14.91 -20.71 1.96
N THR A 219 -14.90 -21.05 0.67
CA THR A 219 -14.37 -20.19 -0.41
C THR A 219 -15.28 -18.98 -0.66
N PRO A 220 -14.76 -17.72 -0.68
CA PRO A 220 -15.52 -16.57 -1.12
C PRO A 220 -15.79 -16.62 -2.62
N CYS A 221 -17.03 -16.36 -3.02
CA CYS A 221 -17.50 -16.35 -4.40
C CYS A 221 -18.09 -14.98 -4.73
N ILE A 222 -17.46 -14.21 -5.63
CA ILE A 222 -17.87 -12.88 -6.05
C ILE A 222 -18.70 -12.99 -7.32
N PHE A 223 -19.88 -12.38 -7.34
CA PHE A 223 -20.80 -12.38 -8.48
C PHE A 223 -21.19 -10.96 -8.88
N ASP A 224 -22.04 -10.84 -9.91
CA ASP A 224 -22.53 -9.55 -10.45
C ASP A 224 -21.46 -8.70 -11.13
N TRP A 225 -20.69 -9.32 -12.03
CA TRP A 225 -19.63 -8.67 -12.83
C TRP A 225 -20.15 -7.91 -14.05
N ASP A 226 -21.47 -7.65 -14.13
CA ASP A 226 -22.07 -7.03 -15.31
C ASP A 226 -21.57 -5.59 -15.55
N ASP A 227 -21.22 -4.88 -14.49
CA ASP A 227 -20.67 -3.52 -14.54
C ASP A 227 -19.13 -3.46 -14.66
N ALA A 228 -18.49 -4.62 -14.83
CA ALA A 228 -17.04 -4.68 -14.89
C ALA A 228 -16.45 -3.86 -16.04
N ILE A 229 -15.33 -3.22 -15.78
CA ILE A 229 -14.55 -2.44 -16.74
C ILE A 229 -13.09 -2.83 -16.71
N ARG A 230 -12.34 -2.45 -17.75
CA ARG A 230 -10.87 -2.42 -17.70
C ARG A 230 -10.41 -1.02 -17.38
N SER A 231 -9.56 -0.88 -16.40
CA SER A 231 -8.85 0.35 -16.02
C SER A 231 -7.74 0.00 -15.02
N ALA A 232 -7.01 1.00 -14.53
CA ALA A 232 -6.04 0.81 -13.45
C ALA A 232 -6.69 0.16 -12.20
N PRO A 233 -5.94 -0.61 -11.37
CA PRO A 233 -6.48 -1.17 -10.13
C PRO A 233 -6.86 -0.05 -9.15
N GLY A 234 -7.91 -0.27 -8.35
CA GLY A 234 -8.37 0.70 -7.34
C GLY A 234 -9.73 1.33 -7.59
N TRP A 235 -10.29 1.27 -8.81
CA TRP A 235 -11.57 1.90 -9.16
C TRP A 235 -12.75 1.44 -8.30
N SER A 236 -12.77 0.19 -7.88
CA SER A 236 -13.90 -0.39 -7.14
C SER A 236 -13.78 -0.28 -5.62
N LEU A 237 -12.81 0.47 -5.09
CA LEU A 237 -12.52 0.46 -3.64
C LEU A 237 -13.40 1.41 -2.82
N THR A 238 -13.97 2.43 -3.43
CA THR A 238 -14.73 3.48 -2.71
C THR A 238 -15.85 2.96 -1.82
N PRO A 239 -16.63 1.94 -2.19
CA PRO A 239 -17.65 1.38 -1.30
C PRO A 239 -17.04 0.69 -0.05
N SER A 240 -15.92 -0.01 -0.21
CA SER A 240 -15.24 -0.74 0.88
C SER A 240 -14.56 0.19 1.89
N PHE A 241 -14.22 1.42 1.48
CA PHE A 241 -13.53 2.44 2.28
C PHE A 241 -14.37 3.69 2.55
N THR A 242 -15.64 3.69 2.21
CA THR A 242 -16.56 4.84 2.36
C THR A 242 -16.07 6.15 1.73
N GLY A 243 -15.32 6.05 0.61
CA GLY A 243 -14.91 7.17 -0.22
C GLY A 243 -13.41 7.20 -0.55
N CYS A 244 -13.06 7.98 -1.58
CA CYS A 244 -11.69 8.04 -2.13
C CYS A 244 -10.69 8.70 -1.16
N VAL A 245 -11.11 9.63 -0.29
CA VAL A 245 -10.23 10.21 0.73
C VAL A 245 -9.78 9.15 1.73
N ARG A 246 -10.64 8.20 2.09
CA ARG A 246 -10.27 7.10 3.00
C ARG A 246 -9.37 6.07 2.33
N VAL A 247 -9.52 5.82 1.03
CA VAL A 247 -8.54 5.02 0.25
C VAL A 247 -7.16 5.68 0.31
N TYR A 248 -7.08 6.99 0.08
CA TYR A 248 -5.83 7.74 0.22
C TYR A 248 -5.29 7.67 1.65
N ALA A 249 -6.13 7.91 2.65
CA ALA A 249 -5.74 7.93 4.06
C ALA A 249 -5.18 6.58 4.55
N ALA A 250 -5.79 5.48 4.12
CA ALA A 250 -5.32 4.13 4.47
C ALA A 250 -3.90 3.84 3.96
N LEU A 251 -3.50 4.48 2.85
CA LEU A 251 -2.20 4.29 2.21
C LEU A 251 -1.15 5.32 2.62
N ARG A 252 -1.57 6.58 2.84
CA ARG A 252 -0.64 7.71 2.80
C ARG A 252 -0.69 8.63 4.02
N GLU A 253 -1.83 8.76 4.68
CA GLU A 253 -1.98 9.79 5.72
C GLU A 253 -2.98 9.40 6.81
N THR A 254 -2.52 8.62 7.77
CA THR A 254 -3.35 8.11 8.88
C THR A 254 -3.88 9.21 9.81
N SER A 255 -3.28 10.40 9.79
CA SER A 255 -3.76 11.57 10.56
C SER A 255 -5.14 12.09 10.11
N LEU A 256 -5.62 11.65 8.93
CA LEU A 256 -6.97 11.96 8.45
C LEU A 256 -8.08 11.19 9.20
N TYR A 257 -7.71 10.15 9.95
CA TYR A 257 -8.66 9.41 10.79
C TYR A 257 -8.83 10.09 12.13
N ARG A 258 -10.10 10.24 12.56
CA ARG A 258 -10.46 10.69 13.91
C ARG A 258 -10.52 9.53 14.90
N ASP A 259 -10.79 8.33 14.41
CA ASP A 259 -10.93 7.09 15.17
C ASP A 259 -9.82 6.11 14.79
N SER A 260 -9.07 5.65 15.80
CA SER A 260 -7.98 4.70 15.63
C SER A 260 -8.48 3.32 15.20
N ALA A 261 -9.65 2.87 15.65
CA ALA A 261 -10.21 1.58 15.27
C ALA A 261 -10.62 1.56 13.77
N GLU A 262 -11.18 2.67 13.27
CA GLU A 262 -11.47 2.83 11.85
C GLU A 262 -10.18 2.85 11.01
N ARG A 263 -9.16 3.56 11.48
CA ARG A 263 -7.84 3.58 10.85
C ARG A 263 -7.28 2.17 10.71
N ASP A 264 -7.20 1.44 11.81
CA ASP A 264 -6.57 0.12 11.85
C ASP A 264 -7.35 -0.88 10.98
N LYS A 265 -8.67 -0.77 10.94
CA LYS A 265 -9.54 -1.54 10.06
C LYS A 265 -9.26 -1.26 8.58
N ASP A 266 -9.22 0.00 8.17
CA ASP A 266 -9.00 0.36 6.77
C ASP A 266 -7.58 0.02 6.32
N ARG A 267 -6.58 0.18 7.17
CA ARG A 267 -5.20 -0.25 6.89
C ARG A 267 -5.10 -1.75 6.69
N LYS A 268 -5.73 -2.55 7.55
CA LYS A 268 -5.80 -4.01 7.40
C LYS A 268 -6.44 -4.39 6.06
N ARG A 269 -7.54 -3.77 5.70
CA ARG A 269 -8.23 -3.99 4.41
C ARG A 269 -7.33 -3.66 3.23
N MET A 270 -6.65 -2.52 3.29
CA MET A 270 -5.75 -2.09 2.24
C MET A 270 -4.54 -3.03 2.10
N ALA A 271 -3.95 -3.47 3.21
CA ALA A 271 -2.85 -4.43 3.20
C ALA A 271 -3.26 -5.75 2.52
N ILE A 272 -4.43 -6.29 2.86
CA ILE A 272 -4.98 -7.51 2.24
C ILE A 272 -5.19 -7.33 0.72
N TYR A 273 -5.72 -6.19 0.31
CA TYR A 273 -5.95 -5.89 -1.09
C TYR A 273 -4.63 -5.78 -1.87
N LEU A 274 -3.65 -5.04 -1.34
CA LEU A 274 -2.33 -4.87 -1.96
C LEU A 274 -1.54 -6.19 -2.02
N GLU A 275 -1.63 -7.02 -0.98
CA GLU A 275 -1.05 -8.37 -0.98
C GLU A 275 -1.59 -9.19 -2.14
N GLY A 276 -2.91 -9.14 -2.39
CA GLY A 276 -3.53 -9.77 -3.54
C GLY A 276 -2.99 -9.26 -4.87
N LEU A 277 -2.87 -7.93 -5.02
CA LEU A 277 -2.39 -7.28 -6.25
C LEU A 277 -0.91 -7.55 -6.56
N THR A 278 -0.08 -7.78 -5.56
CA THR A 278 1.36 -8.02 -5.76
C THR A 278 1.69 -9.49 -6.04
N GLN A 279 0.71 -10.37 -6.00
CA GLN A 279 0.92 -11.79 -6.32
C GLN A 279 1.47 -11.97 -7.74
N ASN A 280 2.35 -12.95 -7.89
CA ASN A 280 3.00 -13.28 -9.16
C ASN A 280 3.78 -12.11 -9.80
N ASN A 281 4.18 -11.11 -9.02
CA ASN A 281 4.83 -9.88 -9.50
C ASN A 281 4.01 -9.13 -10.56
N ALA A 282 2.68 -9.26 -10.54
CA ALA A 282 1.78 -8.60 -11.49
C ALA A 282 1.95 -7.07 -11.45
N TYR A 283 2.03 -6.53 -10.24
CA TYR A 283 2.27 -5.10 -10.02
C TYR A 283 3.33 -4.88 -8.94
N ALA A 284 4.05 -3.79 -9.07
CA ALA A 284 4.95 -3.35 -8.05
C ALA A 284 4.21 -2.59 -6.94
N LEU A 285 4.50 -2.90 -5.69
CA LEU A 285 3.88 -2.22 -4.54
C LEU A 285 4.06 -0.70 -4.62
N ARG A 286 5.25 -0.23 -4.99
CA ARG A 286 5.52 1.20 -5.16
C ARG A 286 4.53 1.87 -6.10
N ASP A 287 4.29 1.28 -7.26
CA ASP A 287 3.43 1.84 -8.28
C ASP A 287 1.96 1.81 -7.82
N LEU A 288 1.57 0.74 -7.07
CA LEU A 288 0.25 0.62 -6.48
C LEU A 288 -0.04 1.69 -5.41
N LEU A 289 0.96 2.07 -4.62
CA LEU A 289 0.82 3.14 -3.63
C LEU A 289 0.48 4.51 -4.26
N GLU A 290 0.85 4.72 -5.51
CA GLU A 290 0.48 5.93 -6.28
C GLU A 290 -0.85 5.78 -6.98
N ILE A 291 -1.01 4.64 -7.69
CA ILE A 291 -2.11 4.51 -8.63
C ILE A 291 -3.43 4.16 -7.98
N VAL A 292 -3.44 3.36 -6.92
CA VAL A 292 -4.67 2.91 -6.25
C VAL A 292 -5.50 4.09 -5.70
N PRO A 293 -4.92 5.05 -4.95
CA PRO A 293 -5.69 6.20 -4.48
C PRO A 293 -6.12 7.14 -5.62
N ALA A 294 -5.30 7.24 -6.68
CA ALA A 294 -5.62 8.01 -7.87
C ALA A 294 -6.80 7.40 -8.64
N ALA A 295 -6.77 6.09 -8.87
CA ALA A 295 -7.84 5.36 -9.56
C ALA A 295 -9.17 5.39 -8.78
N ALA A 296 -9.14 5.36 -7.45
CA ALA A 296 -10.33 5.45 -6.61
C ALA A 296 -11.11 6.77 -6.79
N ILE A 297 -10.43 7.86 -7.17
CA ILE A 297 -11.08 9.13 -7.53
C ILE A 297 -12.03 8.93 -8.70
N PHE A 298 -11.55 8.30 -9.77
CA PHE A 298 -12.32 8.11 -11.00
C PHE A 298 -13.37 7.01 -10.85
N GLY A 299 -13.16 6.03 -9.97
CA GLY A 299 -14.19 5.11 -9.56
C GLY A 299 -15.39 5.83 -8.91
N ALA A 300 -15.12 6.78 -8.01
CA ALA A 300 -16.15 7.60 -7.36
C ALA A 300 -16.87 8.52 -8.35
N LEU A 301 -16.15 9.14 -9.30
CA LEU A 301 -16.75 9.97 -10.34
C LEU A 301 -17.60 9.14 -11.29
N ARG A 302 -17.12 7.99 -11.74
CA ARG A 302 -17.86 7.09 -12.61
C ARG A 302 -19.18 6.65 -11.96
N GLU A 303 -19.14 6.24 -10.69
CA GLU A 303 -20.36 5.87 -9.95
C GLU A 303 -21.41 6.98 -10.01
N ALA A 304 -21.03 8.24 -9.84
CA ALA A 304 -21.93 9.38 -9.92
C ALA A 304 -22.42 9.68 -11.35
N THR A 305 -21.54 9.55 -12.35
CA THR A 305 -21.86 9.89 -13.75
C THR A 305 -22.67 8.83 -14.48
N THR A 306 -22.66 7.57 -14.02
CA THR A 306 -23.40 6.47 -14.63
C THR A 306 -24.80 6.28 -14.03
N LEU A 307 -25.11 6.89 -12.89
CA LEU A 307 -26.43 6.81 -12.28
C LEU A 307 -27.42 7.73 -13.00
N THR A 308 -28.46 7.13 -13.57
CA THR A 308 -29.57 7.88 -14.18
C THR A 308 -30.77 7.93 -13.23
N PRO A 309 -31.64 8.95 -13.35
CA PRO A 309 -32.91 9.01 -12.61
C PRO A 309 -33.79 7.79 -12.86
N TYR A 310 -33.70 7.17 -14.04
CA TYR A 310 -34.47 5.98 -14.38
C TYR A 310 -34.04 4.77 -13.53
N ASP A 311 -32.76 4.59 -13.30
CA ASP A 311 -32.24 3.53 -12.43
C ASP A 311 -32.74 3.66 -10.99
N LEU A 312 -33.14 4.88 -10.63
CA LEU A 312 -33.57 5.27 -9.30
C LEU A 312 -35.10 5.41 -9.16
N SER A 313 -35.85 5.55 -10.28
CA SER A 313 -37.24 6.06 -10.29
C SER A 313 -38.35 5.02 -10.41
N THR A 314 -38.04 3.72 -10.27
CA THR A 314 -39.07 2.69 -10.47
C THR A 314 -39.97 2.51 -9.25
N GLY A 315 -41.17 3.00 -9.35
CA GLY A 315 -42.25 2.95 -8.35
C GLY A 315 -42.68 4.32 -7.83
N SER A 316 -43.76 4.41 -7.08
CA SER A 316 -44.33 5.65 -6.51
C SER A 316 -43.39 6.39 -5.51
N SER A 317 -42.25 5.84 -5.20
CA SER A 317 -41.21 6.44 -4.35
C SER A 317 -39.93 6.83 -5.11
N GLY A 318 -39.92 6.74 -6.45
CA GLY A 318 -38.69 6.86 -7.25
C GLY A 318 -37.99 8.21 -7.14
N GLU A 319 -38.73 9.31 -7.21
CA GLU A 319 -38.15 10.65 -7.09
C GLU A 319 -37.58 10.91 -5.69
N GLY A 320 -38.25 10.45 -4.65
CA GLY A 320 -37.75 10.57 -3.27
C GLY A 320 -36.42 9.79 -3.06
N ARG A 321 -36.30 8.61 -3.68
CA ARG A 321 -35.08 7.83 -3.66
C ARG A 321 -33.97 8.52 -4.45
N ALA A 322 -34.25 9.05 -5.64
CA ALA A 322 -33.26 9.77 -6.43
C ALA A 322 -32.72 11.00 -5.67
N LYS A 323 -33.58 11.80 -5.04
CA LYS A 323 -33.18 12.92 -4.18
C LYS A 323 -32.33 12.47 -3.00
N SER A 324 -32.68 11.35 -2.37
CA SER A 324 -31.89 10.81 -1.26
C SER A 324 -30.48 10.38 -1.71
N ILE A 325 -30.36 9.75 -2.87
CA ILE A 325 -29.08 9.34 -3.44
C ILE A 325 -28.28 10.56 -3.90
N ALA A 326 -28.92 11.53 -4.57
CA ALA A 326 -28.30 12.79 -4.95
C ALA A 326 -27.68 13.50 -3.74
N LYS A 327 -28.39 13.53 -2.61
CA LYS A 327 -27.85 14.08 -1.34
C LYS A 327 -26.62 13.35 -0.85
N VAL A 328 -26.52 12.04 -1.02
CA VAL A 328 -25.31 11.27 -0.68
C VAL A 328 -24.15 11.66 -1.60
N PHE A 329 -24.41 11.77 -2.90
CA PHE A 329 -23.37 12.14 -3.87
C PHE A 329 -22.93 13.60 -3.74
N SER A 330 -23.83 14.55 -3.41
CA SER A 330 -23.45 15.94 -3.16
C SER A 330 -22.44 16.07 -1.99
N GLN A 331 -22.42 15.11 -1.07
CA GLN A 331 -21.44 15.04 0.00
C GLN A 331 -20.16 14.25 -0.37
N ARG A 332 -20.28 13.27 -1.28
CA ARG A 332 -19.14 12.40 -1.66
C ARG A 332 -18.28 13.00 -2.77
N ILE A 333 -18.87 13.63 -3.78
CA ILE A 333 -18.10 14.16 -4.91
C ILE A 333 -17.10 15.25 -4.49
N PRO A 334 -17.37 16.17 -3.56
CA PRO A 334 -16.35 17.10 -3.06
C PRO A 334 -15.11 16.41 -2.48
N GLN A 335 -15.23 15.17 -2.02
CA GLN A 335 -14.08 14.39 -1.54
C GLN A 335 -13.11 14.00 -2.68
N VAL A 336 -13.57 13.95 -3.92
CA VAL A 336 -12.75 13.73 -5.11
C VAL A 336 -11.71 14.84 -5.25
N PHE A 337 -12.13 16.10 -5.16
CA PHE A 337 -11.23 17.26 -5.24
C PHE A 337 -10.25 17.27 -4.05
N ARG A 338 -10.76 16.94 -2.85
CA ARG A 338 -9.90 16.83 -1.67
C ARG A 338 -8.84 15.74 -1.84
N ALA A 339 -9.21 14.56 -2.32
CA ALA A 339 -8.26 13.47 -2.58
C ALA A 339 -7.23 13.86 -3.65
N ALA A 340 -7.66 14.52 -4.73
CA ALA A 340 -6.77 15.01 -5.77
C ALA A 340 -5.74 16.03 -5.23
N LEU A 341 -6.18 16.96 -4.39
CA LEU A 341 -5.29 17.93 -3.75
C LEU A 341 -4.30 17.26 -2.78
N LEU A 342 -4.74 16.26 -2.03
CA LEU A 342 -3.86 15.48 -1.14
C LEU A 342 -2.79 14.74 -1.95
N ILE A 343 -3.16 14.10 -3.07
CA ILE A 343 -2.22 13.42 -3.97
C ILE A 343 -1.22 14.43 -4.55
N SER A 344 -1.70 15.51 -5.15
CA SER A 344 -0.85 16.55 -5.75
C SER A 344 0.07 17.21 -4.73
N SER A 345 -0.41 17.52 -3.53
CA SER A 345 0.42 18.12 -2.48
C SER A 345 1.48 17.17 -1.93
N ALA A 346 1.22 15.86 -1.90
CA ALA A 346 2.21 14.86 -1.54
C ALA A 346 3.35 14.80 -2.58
N GLU A 347 3.00 14.89 -3.87
CA GLU A 347 3.97 14.94 -4.98
C GLU A 347 4.83 16.21 -4.96
N GLN A 348 4.22 17.36 -4.74
CA GLN A 348 4.94 18.64 -4.63
C GLN A 348 5.91 18.68 -3.45
N ARG A 349 5.63 17.94 -2.38
CA ARG A 349 6.54 17.81 -1.24
C ARG A 349 7.77 16.95 -1.54
N GLY A 350 7.88 16.41 -2.76
CA GLY A 350 9.05 15.68 -3.23
C GLY A 350 9.37 14.42 -2.42
N ARG A 351 8.36 13.76 -1.85
CA ARG A 351 8.55 12.51 -1.13
C ARG A 351 8.76 11.37 -2.13
N PRO A 352 10.00 10.91 -2.36
CA PRO A 352 10.22 9.75 -3.21
C PRO A 352 9.54 8.54 -2.57
N LEU A 353 8.94 7.69 -3.39
CA LEU A 353 8.45 6.41 -2.91
C LEU A 353 9.60 5.53 -2.44
N PRO A 354 9.38 4.70 -1.40
CA PRO A 354 10.42 3.79 -0.93
C PRO A 354 10.88 2.86 -2.06
N PRO A 355 12.19 2.63 -2.21
CA PRO A 355 12.69 1.67 -3.17
C PRO A 355 12.18 0.26 -2.85
N ARG A 356 12.11 -0.62 -3.86
CA ARG A 356 11.63 -2.00 -3.70
C ARG A 356 12.56 -2.90 -2.91
N ALA A 357 13.84 -2.55 -2.88
CA ALA A 357 14.89 -3.32 -2.24
C ALA A 357 15.84 -2.39 -1.49
N LEU A 358 16.53 -2.95 -0.50
CA LEU A 358 17.61 -2.24 0.16
C LEU A 358 18.70 -1.91 -0.87
N PRO A 359 19.10 -0.63 -1.03
CA PRO A 359 20.24 -0.29 -1.86
C PRO A 359 21.51 -0.97 -1.34
N VAL A 360 22.32 -1.47 -2.27
CA VAL A 360 23.59 -2.14 -1.96
C VAL A 360 24.71 -1.44 -2.74
N VAL A 361 25.77 -1.04 -2.06
CA VAL A 361 26.94 -0.38 -2.65
C VAL A 361 28.20 -1.14 -2.28
N ASP A 362 29.02 -1.43 -3.27
CA ASP A 362 30.35 -2.02 -3.06
C ASP A 362 31.36 -0.91 -2.72
N MET A 363 31.77 -0.84 -1.48
CA MET A 363 32.73 0.16 -1.01
C MET A 363 34.16 -0.12 -1.45
N ALA A 364 34.46 -1.27 -2.03
CA ALA A 364 35.76 -1.53 -2.64
C ALA A 364 35.94 -0.77 -3.98
N ASP A 365 34.85 -0.41 -4.64
CA ASP A 365 34.89 0.42 -5.86
C ASP A 365 35.31 1.87 -5.52
N PRO A 366 36.46 2.35 -6.04
CA PRO A 366 36.92 3.70 -5.79
C PRO A 366 36.10 4.79 -6.48
N SER A 367 35.23 4.44 -7.43
CA SER A 367 34.38 5.37 -8.17
C SER A 367 33.06 5.70 -7.45
N VAL A 368 32.79 5.10 -6.29
CA VAL A 368 31.58 5.37 -5.51
C VAL A 368 31.50 6.83 -5.12
N ASP A 369 30.43 7.49 -5.58
CA ASP A 369 30.12 8.88 -5.22
C ASP A 369 29.36 8.95 -3.88
N PRO A 370 29.94 9.55 -2.82
CA PRO A 370 29.28 9.71 -1.53
C PRO A 370 27.94 10.44 -1.61
N ALA A 371 27.77 11.36 -2.56
CA ALA A 371 26.54 12.11 -2.72
C ALA A 371 25.40 11.21 -3.26
N GLU A 372 25.71 10.32 -4.20
CA GLU A 372 24.72 9.35 -4.72
C GLU A 372 24.37 8.30 -3.66
N VAL A 373 25.33 7.82 -2.86
CA VAL A 373 25.09 6.94 -1.71
C VAL A 373 24.14 7.62 -0.71
N ALA A 374 24.39 8.88 -0.39
CA ALA A 374 23.53 9.66 0.51
C ALA A 374 22.12 9.86 -0.05
N LYS A 375 21.97 10.02 -1.36
CA LYS A 375 20.67 10.13 -2.03
C LYS A 375 19.90 8.81 -1.95
N GLN A 376 20.54 7.67 -2.21
CA GLN A 376 19.92 6.34 -2.10
C GLN A 376 19.53 6.04 -0.64
N PHE A 377 20.38 6.38 0.32
CA PHE A 377 20.07 6.26 1.75
C PHE A 377 18.83 7.07 2.12
N ARG A 378 18.73 8.35 1.70
CA ARG A 378 17.54 9.16 1.99
C ARG A 378 16.27 8.55 1.42
N ALA A 379 16.34 7.96 0.24
CA ALA A 379 15.19 7.32 -0.39
C ALA A 379 14.71 6.06 0.34
N ALA A 380 15.64 5.26 0.87
CA ALA A 380 15.35 3.98 1.52
C ALA A 380 15.25 4.07 3.05
N GLY A 381 15.94 5.02 3.68
CA GLY A 381 16.17 5.08 5.11
C GLY A 381 17.25 4.13 5.62
N ALA A 382 17.73 3.23 4.76
CA ALA A 382 18.85 2.33 5.02
C ALA A 382 19.63 2.02 3.74
N ILE A 383 20.88 1.55 3.88
CA ILE A 383 21.72 1.12 2.77
C ILE A 383 22.74 0.10 3.23
N HIS A 384 22.96 -0.95 2.45
CA HIS A 384 23.99 -1.96 2.71
C HIS A 384 25.28 -1.55 2.00
N LEU A 385 26.38 -1.43 2.75
CA LEU A 385 27.71 -1.09 2.27
C LEU A 385 28.60 -2.34 2.37
N LYS A 386 28.88 -2.97 1.24
CA LYS A 386 29.77 -4.13 1.16
C LYS A 386 31.23 -3.69 1.25
N GLY A 387 32.04 -4.48 1.98
CA GLY A 387 33.47 -4.23 2.10
C GLY A 387 33.80 -2.84 2.66
N CYS A 388 32.95 -2.31 3.55
CA CYS A 388 33.15 -1.01 4.18
C CYS A 388 34.36 -0.99 5.12
N PHE A 389 34.58 -2.11 5.80
CA PHE A 389 35.71 -2.38 6.67
C PHE A 389 36.50 -3.58 6.13
N THR A 390 37.77 -3.67 6.49
CA THR A 390 38.52 -4.88 6.15
C THR A 390 38.07 -6.06 7.02
N PRO A 391 37.99 -7.29 6.48
CA PRO A 391 37.63 -8.46 7.28
C PRO A 391 38.53 -8.64 8.50
N GLU A 392 39.80 -8.33 8.37
CA GLU A 392 40.82 -8.44 9.45
C GLU A 392 40.50 -7.49 10.61
N LEU A 393 40.12 -6.24 10.32
CA LEU A 393 39.70 -5.26 11.32
C LEU A 393 38.47 -5.75 12.09
N VAL A 394 37.49 -6.33 11.39
CA VAL A 394 36.27 -6.85 12.03
C VAL A 394 36.54 -8.13 12.82
N GLN A 395 37.44 -8.99 12.36
CA GLN A 395 37.90 -10.18 13.13
C GLN A 395 38.61 -9.78 14.41
N GLU A 396 39.48 -8.75 14.35
CA GLU A 396 40.16 -8.22 15.54
C GLU A 396 39.12 -7.61 16.52
N ALA A 397 38.13 -6.86 16.00
CA ALA A 397 37.03 -6.32 16.80
C ALA A 397 36.19 -7.44 17.46
N ALA A 398 35.91 -8.51 16.74
CA ALA A 398 35.22 -9.68 17.29
C ALA A 398 36.01 -10.36 18.41
N ALA A 399 37.34 -10.51 18.24
CA ALA A 399 38.20 -11.09 19.24
C ALA A 399 38.30 -10.22 20.51
N GLU A 400 38.45 -8.89 20.35
CA GLU A 400 38.49 -7.95 21.48
C GLU A 400 37.15 -7.92 22.22
N PHE A 401 36.01 -7.95 21.46
CA PHE A 401 34.69 -8.03 22.05
C PHE A 401 34.50 -9.33 22.86
N ALA A 402 34.93 -10.47 22.32
CA ALA A 402 34.88 -11.75 23.01
C ALA A 402 35.75 -11.77 24.28
N ALA A 403 36.92 -11.15 24.24
CA ALA A 403 37.80 -11.01 25.41
C ALA A 403 37.20 -10.15 26.55
N SER A 404 36.23 -9.29 26.21
CA SER A 404 35.49 -8.45 27.17
C SER A 404 34.21 -9.11 27.71
N GLN A 405 33.97 -10.40 27.43
CA GLN A 405 32.71 -11.08 27.74
C GLN A 405 32.37 -11.06 29.24
N ASP A 406 33.33 -11.30 30.12
CA ASP A 406 33.10 -11.35 31.57
C ASP A 406 32.64 -9.98 32.09
N ARG A 407 33.24 -8.89 31.62
CA ARG A 407 32.81 -7.53 31.95
C ARG A 407 31.40 -7.27 31.46
N HIS A 408 31.07 -7.63 30.22
CA HIS A 408 29.73 -7.44 29.68
C HIS A 408 28.69 -8.26 30.46
N GLN A 409 28.99 -9.47 30.88
CA GLN A 409 28.12 -10.29 31.73
C GLN A 409 27.89 -9.62 33.09
N GLN A 410 28.94 -9.03 33.69
CA GLN A 410 28.84 -8.28 34.94
C GLN A 410 27.93 -7.05 34.74
N GLU A 411 28.13 -6.25 33.70
CA GLU A 411 27.28 -5.08 33.36
C GLU A 411 25.80 -5.47 33.18
N ILE A 412 25.55 -6.63 32.56
CA ILE A 412 24.18 -7.18 32.41
C ILE A 412 23.60 -7.56 33.78
N SER A 413 24.40 -8.26 34.59
CA SER A 413 23.99 -8.70 35.93
C SER A 413 23.69 -7.54 36.88
N ASP A 414 24.50 -6.49 36.83
CA ASP A 414 24.36 -5.29 37.66
C ASP A 414 23.29 -4.32 37.16
N GLY A 415 22.70 -4.62 36.01
CA GLY A 415 21.70 -3.76 35.37
C GLY A 415 22.28 -2.46 34.77
N ALA A 416 23.59 -2.42 34.54
CA ALA A 416 24.29 -1.33 33.87
C ALA A 416 24.15 -1.41 32.34
N ALA A 417 23.97 -2.62 31.79
CA ALA A 417 23.67 -2.82 30.39
C ALA A 417 22.16 -2.68 30.11
N LEU A 418 21.80 -1.98 29.05
CA LEU A 418 20.41 -1.80 28.66
C LEU A 418 19.82 -3.08 28.07
N ARG A 419 18.70 -3.56 28.61
CA ARG A 419 17.93 -4.64 28.00
C ARG A 419 17.07 -4.10 26.85
N VAL A 420 17.41 -4.45 25.62
CA VAL A 420 16.77 -3.98 24.39
C VAL A 420 15.85 -5.02 23.74
N GLY A 421 15.49 -6.07 24.46
CA GLY A 421 14.57 -7.10 23.99
C GLY A 421 14.69 -8.41 24.74
N ASP A 422 13.97 -9.44 24.28
CA ASP A 422 14.09 -10.77 24.85
C ASP A 422 15.45 -11.38 24.50
N ARG A 423 16.21 -11.78 25.55
CA ARG A 423 17.58 -12.28 25.43
C ARG A 423 18.50 -11.36 24.60
N ARG A 424 18.32 -10.03 24.74
CA ARG A 424 19.08 -9.04 23.97
C ARG A 424 19.48 -7.88 24.87
N HIS A 425 20.78 -7.55 24.86
CA HIS A 425 21.35 -6.49 25.67
C HIS A 425 22.22 -5.57 24.82
N MET A 426 22.27 -4.31 25.19
CA MET A 426 23.16 -3.32 24.63
C MET A 426 24.22 -2.96 25.67
N VAL A 427 25.48 -3.10 25.32
CA VAL A 427 26.63 -2.77 26.16
C VAL A 427 27.43 -1.65 25.52
N THR A 428 28.05 -0.79 26.35
CA THR A 428 28.93 0.28 25.86
C THR A 428 30.30 -0.28 25.54
N LEU A 429 30.79 0.01 24.34
CA LEU A 429 32.13 -0.41 23.91
C LEU A 429 33.21 0.39 24.60
N ASP A 430 34.33 -0.29 24.86
CA ASP A 430 35.58 0.32 25.25
C ASP A 430 36.36 0.73 24.00
N THR A 431 36.77 1.98 23.93
CA THR A 431 37.44 2.51 22.74
C THR A 431 38.96 2.57 22.87
N ASP A 432 39.54 2.07 23.95
CA ASP A 432 41.01 2.03 24.12
C ASP A 432 41.73 1.00 23.20
N GLY A 433 40.95 0.16 22.48
CA GLY A 433 41.42 -0.85 21.53
C GLY A 433 41.02 -0.59 20.09
N VAL A 434 40.63 -1.67 19.39
CA VAL A 434 40.25 -1.64 17.97
C VAL A 434 39.06 -0.75 17.70
N PHE A 435 38.12 -0.68 18.66
CA PHE A 435 36.91 0.14 18.50
C PHE A 435 37.20 1.65 18.51
N GLY A 436 38.37 2.09 19.00
CA GLY A 436 38.78 3.49 18.96
C GLY A 436 39.64 3.89 17.77
N ARG A 437 40.02 2.95 16.93
CA ARG A 437 40.87 3.22 15.77
C ARG A 437 40.18 4.14 14.76
N PRO A 438 40.93 5.03 14.06
CA PRO A 438 40.38 5.88 13.02
C PRO A 438 39.64 5.12 11.92
N GLU A 439 40.11 3.93 11.54
CA GLU A 439 39.49 3.07 10.55
C GLU A 439 38.08 2.63 10.96
N MET A 440 37.85 2.46 12.27
CA MET A 440 36.52 2.09 12.82
C MET A 440 35.64 3.33 13.04
N LEU A 441 36.16 4.39 13.67
CA LEU A 441 35.37 5.54 14.11
C LEU A 441 35.31 6.69 13.10
N ALA A 442 36.28 6.81 12.20
CA ALA A 442 36.44 7.98 11.34
C ALA A 442 36.86 7.63 9.91
N SER A 443 36.43 6.44 9.41
CA SER A 443 36.67 6.04 8.02
C SER A 443 36.29 7.18 7.06
N GLU A 444 37.25 7.72 6.33
CA GLU A 444 37.05 8.87 5.45
C GLU A 444 35.93 8.65 4.42
N ARG A 445 35.77 7.43 3.93
CA ARG A 445 34.70 7.09 2.98
C ARG A 445 33.32 7.16 3.64
N LEU A 446 33.15 6.70 4.88
CA LEU A 446 31.92 6.86 5.64
C LEU A 446 31.68 8.33 6.02
N MET A 447 32.73 9.03 6.45
CA MET A 447 32.63 10.44 6.83
C MET A 447 32.19 11.31 5.66
N ALA A 448 32.66 11.03 4.45
CA ALA A 448 32.21 11.73 3.24
C ALA A 448 30.70 11.53 2.98
N ILE A 449 30.15 10.33 3.22
CA ILE A 449 28.71 10.08 3.13
C ILE A 449 27.95 10.88 4.20
N PHE A 450 28.45 10.89 5.44
CA PHE A 450 27.82 11.61 6.56
C PHE A 450 27.88 13.13 6.41
N ASP A 451 28.92 13.67 5.80
CA ASP A 451 28.97 15.10 5.44
C ASP A 451 27.76 15.52 4.57
N HIS A 452 27.31 14.62 3.67
CA HIS A 452 26.10 14.83 2.86
C HIS A 452 24.79 14.58 3.63
N LEU A 453 24.77 13.68 4.63
CA LEU A 453 23.56 13.30 5.36
C LEU A 453 23.31 14.16 6.60
N LEU A 454 24.34 14.39 7.40
CA LEU A 454 24.25 15.05 8.70
C LEU A 454 24.82 16.47 8.70
N GLY A 455 25.60 16.83 7.66
CA GLY A 455 26.34 18.08 7.57
C GLY A 455 27.67 18.00 8.34
N ARG A 456 28.61 18.89 8.02
CA ARG A 456 30.04 18.81 8.45
C ARG A 456 30.33 18.84 9.96
N ARG A 457 29.33 19.12 10.80
CA ARG A 457 29.50 19.23 12.26
C ARG A 457 28.80 18.13 13.04
N PHE A 458 28.56 16.98 12.43
CA PHE A 458 27.99 15.84 13.15
C PHE A 458 28.99 15.28 14.19
N ILE A 459 28.47 14.54 15.16
CA ILE A 459 29.26 13.91 16.22
C ILE A 459 28.97 12.41 16.26
N LEU A 460 29.90 11.64 16.81
CA LEU A 460 29.64 10.27 17.25
C LEU A 460 28.86 10.34 18.57
N GLY A 461 27.59 10.03 18.56
CA GLY A 461 26.71 10.13 19.73
C GLY A 461 26.82 8.96 20.69
N SER A 462 27.11 7.76 20.18
CA SER A 462 27.36 6.55 21.00
C SER A 462 28.13 5.49 20.25
N ALA A 463 28.83 4.64 21.01
CA ALA A 463 29.54 3.45 20.54
C ALA A 463 29.15 2.26 21.42
N THR A 464 28.31 1.39 20.90
CA THR A 464 27.72 0.29 21.65
C THR A 464 27.76 -1.01 20.87
N ALA A 465 27.56 -2.14 21.54
CA ALA A 465 27.27 -3.40 20.89
C ALA A 465 25.94 -3.97 21.37
N VAL A 466 25.14 -4.46 20.44
CA VAL A 466 23.90 -5.19 20.74
C VAL A 466 24.15 -6.67 20.58
N VAL A 467 23.98 -7.42 21.66
CA VAL A 467 24.17 -8.88 21.71
C VAL A 467 22.81 -9.56 21.74
N SER A 468 22.52 -10.37 20.73
CA SER A 468 21.35 -11.24 20.68
C SER A 468 21.75 -12.67 21.02
N HIS A 469 21.26 -13.19 22.14
CA HIS A 469 21.51 -14.56 22.56
C HIS A 469 20.56 -15.54 21.87
N PRO A 470 20.95 -16.83 21.76
CA PRO A 470 20.12 -17.89 21.16
C PRO A 470 18.74 -18.00 21.78
N GLY A 471 17.73 -18.27 20.93
CA GLY A 471 16.35 -18.55 21.34
C GLY A 471 15.54 -17.33 21.79
N GLY A 472 16.02 -16.11 21.58
CA GLY A 472 15.26 -14.88 21.82
C GLY A 472 14.11 -14.71 20.82
N ARG A 473 13.09 -13.94 21.22
CA ARG A 473 11.96 -13.57 20.35
C ARG A 473 12.32 -12.38 19.46
N PRO A 474 11.59 -12.16 18.32
CA PRO A 474 11.73 -10.93 17.57
C PRO A 474 11.34 -9.74 18.46
N GLN A 475 12.01 -8.61 18.25
CA GLN A 475 11.61 -7.36 18.89
C GLN A 475 10.23 -6.89 18.36
N ARG A 476 9.58 -6.03 19.10
CA ARG A 476 8.46 -5.26 18.57
C ARG A 476 8.99 -4.29 17.52
N TRP A 477 8.17 -3.97 16.54
CA TRP A 477 8.45 -2.90 15.61
C TRP A 477 8.62 -1.59 16.34
N HIS A 478 9.69 -0.85 16.05
CA HIS A 478 10.00 0.42 16.69
C HIS A 478 10.82 1.33 15.78
N ARG A 479 10.95 2.56 16.19
CA ARG A 479 11.90 3.56 15.70
C ARG A 479 12.81 3.90 16.86
N ASP A 480 14.09 4.19 16.60
CA ASP A 480 15.05 4.55 17.65
C ASP A 480 14.89 5.99 18.14
N ASN A 481 14.24 6.84 17.36
CA ASN A 481 13.96 8.21 17.77
C ASN A 481 12.46 8.50 17.83
N PHE A 482 12.06 9.35 18.78
CA PHE A 482 10.72 9.89 18.88
C PHE A 482 10.48 10.99 17.84
N ALA A 483 9.21 11.33 17.60
CA ALA A 483 8.86 12.53 16.87
C ALA A 483 9.42 13.75 17.60
N LEU A 484 10.12 14.64 16.91
CA LEU A 484 10.67 15.87 17.50
C LEU A 484 9.57 16.87 17.86
N PHE A 485 8.50 16.87 17.08
CA PHE A 485 7.33 17.71 17.23
C PHE A 485 6.08 16.89 16.90
N GLU A 486 4.92 17.27 17.41
CA GLU A 486 3.66 16.60 17.03
C GLU A 486 3.36 16.74 15.53
N GLU A 487 3.77 17.84 14.91
CA GLU A 487 3.67 18.12 13.48
C GLU A 487 4.67 17.31 12.64
N ASP A 488 5.64 16.68 13.26
CA ASP A 488 6.70 15.87 12.65
C ASP A 488 6.14 14.73 11.78
N LYS A 489 4.96 14.25 12.12
CA LYS A 489 4.22 13.26 11.32
C LYS A 489 3.92 13.72 9.89
N LYS A 490 3.92 15.04 9.66
CA LYS A 490 3.59 15.66 8.37
C LYS A 490 4.78 16.23 7.63
N MET A 491 5.97 16.19 8.24
CA MET A 491 7.18 16.78 7.68
C MET A 491 8.24 15.72 7.42
N SER A 492 8.87 15.76 6.26
CA SER A 492 10.07 14.97 5.98
C SER A 492 11.28 15.73 6.49
N PHE A 493 11.95 15.18 7.49
CA PHE A 493 13.19 15.76 8.01
C PHE A 493 14.41 15.07 7.43
N PRO A 494 15.53 15.79 7.25
CA PRO A 494 16.81 15.16 7.02
C PRO A 494 17.15 14.20 8.19
N PRO A 495 17.94 13.16 7.98
CA PRO A 495 18.39 12.27 9.05
C PRO A 495 18.98 13.05 10.23
N ILE A 496 18.62 12.65 11.44
CA ILE A 496 19.10 13.27 12.69
C ILE A 496 20.15 12.39 13.34
N LEU A 497 19.88 11.09 13.38
CA LEU A 497 20.78 10.03 13.81
C LEU A 497 20.89 8.97 12.71
N ILE A 498 22.09 8.46 12.52
CA ILE A 498 22.37 7.35 11.63
C ILE A 498 23.18 6.33 12.39
N SER A 499 22.68 5.11 12.48
CA SER A 499 23.37 3.96 13.04
C SER A 499 24.19 3.26 11.95
N VAL A 500 25.49 3.12 12.17
CA VAL A 500 26.35 2.19 11.41
C VAL A 500 26.32 0.86 12.14
N ILE A 501 25.72 -0.13 11.54
CA ILE A 501 25.62 -1.47 12.11
C ILE A 501 26.70 -2.33 11.48
N VAL A 502 27.68 -2.73 12.31
CA VAL A 502 28.81 -3.58 11.91
C VAL A 502 28.66 -4.94 12.60
N PRO A 503 28.24 -5.98 11.90
CA PRO A 503 28.17 -7.33 12.45
C PRO A 503 29.58 -7.88 12.74
N LEU A 504 29.76 -8.45 13.92
CA LEU A 504 31.02 -9.14 14.31
C LEU A 504 31.01 -10.62 13.91
N VAL A 505 29.94 -11.11 13.34
CA VAL A 505 29.76 -12.43 12.74
C VAL A 505 28.99 -12.29 11.44
N PRO A 506 29.15 -13.17 10.45
CA PRO A 506 28.31 -13.14 9.23
C PRO A 506 26.83 -13.25 9.59
N ILE A 507 26.00 -12.42 8.99
CA ILE A 507 24.55 -12.40 9.22
C ILE A 507 23.84 -13.15 8.11
N ASN A 508 23.03 -14.12 8.52
CA ASN A 508 22.15 -14.90 7.66
C ASN A 508 20.80 -15.17 8.36
N ASN A 509 19.91 -15.91 7.72
CA ASN A 509 18.57 -16.20 8.24
C ASN A 509 18.58 -17.00 9.56
N ILE A 510 19.63 -17.76 9.86
CA ILE A 510 19.75 -18.55 11.10
C ILE A 510 20.20 -17.67 12.25
N VAL A 511 21.24 -16.88 12.01
CA VAL A 511 21.79 -15.95 13.01
C VAL A 511 20.83 -14.80 13.30
N GLY A 512 19.93 -14.52 12.36
CA GLY A 512 18.97 -13.44 12.40
C GLY A 512 19.57 -12.07 12.09
N SER A 513 18.86 -11.23 11.40
CA SER A 513 19.26 -9.87 11.03
C SER A 513 18.42 -8.83 11.75
N THR A 514 18.55 -7.58 11.36
CA THR A 514 17.55 -6.54 11.60
C THR A 514 16.57 -6.54 10.44
N GLN A 515 15.29 -6.75 10.71
CA GLN A 515 14.25 -6.60 9.72
C GLN A 515 13.86 -5.12 9.62
N ILE A 516 13.88 -4.59 8.41
CA ILE A 516 13.78 -3.17 8.12
C ILE A 516 12.57 -2.92 7.21
N ALA A 517 11.72 -1.94 7.55
CA ALA A 517 10.63 -1.45 6.71
C ALA A 517 11.15 -0.28 5.86
N ILE A 518 11.59 -0.57 4.62
CA ILE A 518 12.27 0.39 3.75
C ILE A 518 11.36 1.59 3.46
N GLY A 519 11.92 2.81 3.58
CA GLY A 519 11.25 4.08 3.30
C GLY A 519 10.36 4.59 4.41
N SER A 520 10.17 3.84 5.48
CA SER A 520 9.34 4.27 6.62
C SER A 520 9.90 5.48 7.38
N SER A 521 11.18 5.84 7.17
CA SER A 521 11.77 7.08 7.69
C SER A 521 11.32 8.34 6.96
N GLN A 522 10.86 8.19 5.71
CA GLN A 522 10.41 9.32 4.87
C GLN A 522 9.06 9.88 5.33
N ASP A 523 8.23 9.02 5.87
CA ASP A 523 6.88 9.35 6.28
C ASP A 523 6.53 8.55 7.53
N ARG A 524 6.24 9.26 8.63
CA ARG A 524 5.91 8.60 9.90
C ARG A 524 4.53 7.94 9.90
N ASP A 525 3.72 8.20 8.89
CA ASP A 525 2.45 7.51 8.66
C ASP A 525 2.62 6.16 7.92
N LEU A 526 3.80 5.91 7.33
CA LEU A 526 4.15 4.58 6.82
C LEU A 526 4.49 3.63 7.97
N ASP A 527 4.10 2.38 7.85
CA ASP A 527 4.43 1.32 8.80
C ASP A 527 4.90 0.03 8.11
N GLU A 528 5.19 -0.97 8.91
CA GLU A 528 5.68 -2.26 8.47
C GLU A 528 4.69 -3.05 7.60
N THR A 529 3.42 -2.70 7.60
CA THR A 529 2.40 -3.41 6.80
C THR A 529 2.34 -2.92 5.36
N ILE A 530 2.90 -1.72 5.10
CA ILE A 530 2.86 -1.06 3.78
C ILE A 530 4.23 -1.01 3.15
N CYS A 531 5.29 -0.89 3.97
CA CYS A 531 6.66 -0.78 3.47
C CYS A 531 7.23 -2.15 3.09
N PRO A 532 8.07 -2.22 2.03
CA PRO A 532 8.83 -3.43 1.76
C PRO A 532 9.70 -3.82 2.95
N LEU A 533 9.63 -5.09 3.36
CA LEU A 533 10.42 -5.63 4.47
C LEU A 533 11.66 -6.33 3.94
N VAL A 534 12.81 -6.00 4.48
CA VAL A 534 14.10 -6.63 4.13
C VAL A 534 14.89 -7.00 5.38
N GLU A 535 15.69 -8.03 5.26
CA GLU A 535 16.65 -8.48 6.26
C GLU A 535 18.04 -8.50 5.60
N PRO A 536 18.91 -7.49 5.85
CA PRO A 536 20.24 -7.47 5.29
C PRO A 536 21.02 -8.72 5.69
N GLN A 537 21.59 -9.42 4.72
CA GLN A 537 22.57 -10.48 4.94
C GLN A 537 23.95 -9.89 4.66
N THR A 538 24.90 -10.10 5.56
CA THR A 538 26.20 -9.45 5.51
C THR A 538 27.33 -10.45 5.74
N GLU A 539 28.44 -10.24 5.04
CA GLU A 539 29.72 -10.89 5.30
C GLU A 539 30.55 -10.05 6.27
N LEU A 540 31.66 -10.60 6.75
CA LEU A 540 32.59 -9.84 7.57
C LEU A 540 33.22 -8.70 6.77
N GLY A 541 33.17 -7.50 7.33
CA GLY A 541 33.61 -6.27 6.67
C GLY A 541 32.48 -5.46 6.04
N ASP A 542 31.30 -6.04 5.87
CA ASP A 542 30.11 -5.31 5.48
C ASP A 542 29.55 -4.51 6.66
N CYS A 543 28.81 -3.46 6.35
CA CYS A 543 27.95 -2.79 7.33
C CYS A 543 26.66 -2.32 6.63
N TYR A 544 25.67 -1.93 7.42
CA TYR A 544 24.55 -1.18 6.89
C TYR A 544 24.29 0.06 7.70
N LEU A 545 23.95 1.13 6.99
CA LEU A 545 23.51 2.37 7.59
C LEU A 545 22.00 2.33 7.78
N MET A 546 21.52 2.84 8.89
CA MET A 546 20.10 2.91 9.21
C MET A 546 19.76 4.25 9.84
N ASP A 547 18.73 4.92 9.28
CA ASP A 547 18.14 6.11 9.87
C ASP A 547 17.36 5.71 11.14
N SER A 548 17.58 6.39 12.24
CA SER A 548 16.87 6.15 13.51
C SER A 548 15.36 6.35 13.42
N ALA A 549 14.89 7.10 12.42
CA ALA A 549 13.47 7.26 12.13
C ALA A 549 12.85 6.08 11.38
N LEU A 550 13.66 5.10 10.94
CA LEU A 550 13.21 3.93 10.19
C LEU A 550 12.55 2.90 11.11
N ILE A 551 11.40 2.36 10.70
CA ILE A 551 10.77 1.25 11.43
C ILE A 551 11.58 -0.02 11.20
N HIS A 552 11.96 -0.65 12.29
CA HIS A 552 12.74 -1.87 12.26
C HIS A 552 12.50 -2.74 13.50
N ARG A 553 13.03 -3.96 13.46
CA ARG A 553 13.09 -4.87 14.60
C ARG A 553 14.24 -5.86 14.45
N GLY A 554 14.84 -6.25 15.56
CA GLY A 554 15.80 -7.36 15.55
C GLY A 554 15.10 -8.71 15.45
N MET A 555 15.56 -9.56 14.53
CA MET A 555 15.04 -10.90 14.34
C MET A 555 15.67 -11.91 15.32
N PRO A 556 15.04 -13.07 15.57
CA PRO A 556 15.54 -14.10 16.45
C PRO A 556 16.92 -14.60 16.02
N ASN A 557 17.77 -14.85 16.99
CA ASN A 557 18.98 -15.64 16.78
C ASN A 557 18.64 -17.13 17.02
N GLN A 558 18.63 -17.92 15.96
CA GLN A 558 18.34 -19.35 15.99
C GLN A 558 19.62 -20.23 15.96
N SER A 559 20.80 -19.60 15.99
CA SER A 559 22.08 -20.30 16.12
C SER A 559 22.38 -20.65 17.58
N ASP A 560 23.42 -21.44 17.80
CA ASP A 560 23.86 -21.84 19.14
C ASP A 560 24.75 -20.78 19.81
N ASN A 561 25.20 -19.74 19.11
CA ASN A 561 26.15 -18.74 19.59
C ASN A 561 25.51 -17.34 19.68
N PRO A 562 25.96 -16.49 20.60
CA PRO A 562 25.58 -15.09 20.63
C PRO A 562 25.92 -14.36 19.32
N ARG A 563 25.05 -13.45 18.89
CA ARG A 563 25.27 -12.58 17.74
C ARG A 563 25.54 -11.15 18.21
N PRO A 564 26.79 -10.73 18.32
CA PRO A 564 27.14 -9.34 18.57
C PRO A 564 27.12 -8.52 17.27
N ILE A 565 26.55 -7.33 17.34
CA ILE A 565 26.67 -6.28 16.32
C ILE A 565 27.14 -5.00 16.98
N VAL A 566 28.08 -4.32 16.37
CA VAL A 566 28.49 -2.98 16.79
C VAL A 566 27.50 -1.96 16.21
N ALA A 567 27.10 -1.01 17.02
CA ALA A 567 26.28 0.13 16.63
C ALA A 567 27.03 1.43 16.95
N LEU A 568 27.56 2.06 15.91
CA LEU A 568 28.15 3.40 15.99
C LEU A 568 27.10 4.40 15.54
N VAL A 569 26.66 5.28 16.43
CA VAL A 569 25.59 6.24 16.13
C VAL A 569 26.18 7.61 15.87
N TYR A 570 26.08 8.08 14.64
CA TYR A 570 26.45 9.45 14.25
C TYR A 570 25.23 10.33 14.23
N GLN A 571 25.34 11.53 14.80
CA GLN A 571 24.19 12.40 15.01
C GLN A 571 24.48 13.87 14.82
N ARG A 572 23.44 14.66 14.64
CA ARG A 572 23.55 16.12 14.70
C ARG A 572 23.88 16.56 16.14
N PRO A 573 24.74 17.57 16.33
CA PRO A 573 25.31 17.91 17.65
C PRO A 573 24.27 18.47 18.65
N TRP A 574 23.11 18.90 18.18
CA TRP A 574 22.04 19.44 19.01
C TRP A 574 21.06 18.37 19.52
N TYR A 575 21.12 17.14 18.99
CA TYR A 575 20.26 16.05 19.45
C TYR A 575 20.86 15.35 20.66
N VAL A 576 20.02 15.07 21.65
CA VAL A 576 20.42 14.31 22.85
C VAL A 576 19.41 13.19 23.07
N ASP A 577 19.88 11.95 22.98
CA ASP A 577 19.09 10.78 23.37
C ASP A 577 19.15 10.64 24.89
N VAL A 578 18.05 10.98 25.56
CA VAL A 578 17.95 10.93 27.02
C VAL A 578 17.33 9.63 27.55
N GLU A 579 16.72 8.84 26.69
CA GLU A 579 15.99 7.63 27.11
C GLU A 579 16.87 6.40 27.16
N ASN A 580 17.67 6.17 26.11
CA ASN A 580 18.48 4.98 26.02
C ASN A 580 19.72 5.00 26.93
N PHE A 581 20.16 6.19 27.35
CA PHE A 581 21.41 6.37 28.09
C PHE A 581 21.25 7.00 29.50
N GLY A 582 20.09 6.85 30.10
CA GLY A 582 19.86 7.36 31.47
C GLY A 582 20.66 6.64 32.55
N ARG A 583 21.13 5.40 32.30
CA ARG A 583 21.90 4.57 33.22
C ARG A 583 23.16 3.95 32.64
N GLN A 584 23.39 4.13 31.34
CA GLN A 584 24.50 3.55 30.59
C GLN A 584 25.32 4.65 29.95
N ASP A 585 26.64 4.52 29.95
CA ASP A 585 27.54 5.41 29.21
C ASP A 585 27.24 5.35 27.72
N ARG A 586 27.19 6.49 27.04
CA ARG A 586 27.03 6.55 25.58
C ARG A 586 28.27 6.12 24.85
N ILE A 587 29.41 6.53 25.37
CA ILE A 587 30.72 6.28 24.82
C ILE A 587 31.74 6.33 25.96
N ARG A 588 32.71 5.43 25.91
CA ARG A 588 33.88 5.46 26.76
C ARG A 588 35.07 5.88 25.92
N MET A 589 35.54 7.12 26.12
CA MET A 589 36.56 7.74 25.28
C MET A 589 37.64 8.36 26.16
N SER A 590 38.91 8.07 25.82
CA SER A 590 40.08 8.67 26.47
C SER A 590 40.73 9.72 25.54
N LYS A 591 41.52 10.62 26.14
CA LYS A 591 42.21 11.67 25.38
C LYS A 591 43.18 11.09 24.31
N PRO A 592 43.98 10.06 24.57
CA PRO A 592 44.83 9.46 23.55
C PRO A 592 44.08 9.00 22.29
N ILE A 593 42.87 8.49 22.45
CA ILE A 593 42.03 8.06 21.32
C ILE A 593 41.62 9.28 20.50
N VAL A 594 41.18 10.36 21.15
CA VAL A 594 40.81 11.61 20.46
C VAL A 594 42.00 12.18 19.69
N ASP A 595 43.18 12.25 20.35
CA ASP A 595 44.41 12.75 19.74
C ASP A 595 44.92 11.86 18.58
N GLY A 596 44.56 10.56 18.57
CA GLY A 596 44.86 9.63 17.48
C GLY A 596 44.00 9.76 16.25
N LEU A 597 42.85 10.48 16.33
CA LEU A 597 42.03 10.73 15.17
C LEU A 597 42.61 11.85 14.29
N PRO A 598 42.35 11.84 12.97
CA PRO A 598 42.68 12.97 12.12
C PRO A 598 42.15 14.31 12.70
N GLU A 599 42.95 15.36 12.68
CA GLU A 599 42.59 16.67 13.27
C GLU A 599 41.23 17.18 12.80
N THR A 600 40.92 16.96 11.53
CA THR A 600 39.62 17.30 10.91
C THR A 600 38.46 16.50 11.48
N ARG A 601 38.69 15.38 12.18
CA ARG A 601 37.68 14.48 12.73
C ARG A 601 37.66 14.39 14.27
N GLN A 602 38.59 15.04 14.97
CA GLN A 602 38.60 15.05 16.44
C GLN A 602 37.30 15.60 17.04
N HIS A 603 36.66 16.55 16.36
CA HIS A 603 35.37 17.10 16.78
C HIS A 603 34.27 16.05 16.96
N LEU A 604 34.38 14.88 16.31
CA LEU A 604 33.40 13.79 16.43
C LEU A 604 33.23 13.33 17.87
N VAL A 605 34.30 13.33 18.66
CA VAL A 605 34.34 12.72 19.98
C VAL A 605 34.84 13.65 21.09
N GLN A 606 35.26 14.88 20.78
CA GLN A 606 35.76 15.85 21.79
C GLN A 606 34.76 16.15 22.90
N TRP A 607 33.45 16.09 22.59
CA TRP A 607 32.38 16.30 23.56
C TRP A 607 32.33 15.23 24.66
N ALA A 608 32.87 14.03 24.40
CA ALA A 608 32.86 12.88 25.31
C ALA A 608 34.00 12.91 26.33
N LEU A 609 34.98 13.78 26.16
CA LEU A 609 36.06 13.94 27.14
C LEU A 609 35.57 14.68 28.38
N PRO A 610 36.02 14.27 29.58
CA PRO A 610 35.81 15.05 30.80
C PRO A 610 36.33 16.49 30.59
N ARG A 611 35.55 17.49 31.00
CA ARG A 611 35.96 18.88 30.97
C ARG A 611 36.89 19.24 32.12
#